data_47a4102e4fcef1fc0296150a96d2d18e
#
_entry.id   47a4102e4fcef1fc0296150a96d2d18e
#
_cell.length_a   1.000
_cell.length_b   1.000
_cell.length_c   1.000
_cell.angle_alpha   90.00
_cell.angle_beta   90.00
_cell.angle_gamma   90.00
#
_symmetry.space_group_name_H-M   'P 1'
#
loop_
_entity.id
_entity.type
_entity.pdbx_description
1 polymer ?
#
loop_
_entity_poly.entity_id
_entity_poly.type
_entity_poly.pdbx_seq_one_letter_code
_entity_poly.pdbx_strand_id
1 'polypeptide(L)'
;MIDTMKKTWIVTLLLLVSMANAQSPVSEMLQEISTAPSAERIEKDIRKLVDFGTRHTLSDTVSEERGIGAARRWITSEFDRISDQCGNCLEVFYHSAMEPKNDRRITRDTKIVNVVAIQRGSVFPDRYVIMSGDIDSRVSDANNYTSDSPGANDNASGMAGTIEAARVLSKYDF
;
A
#
# COMPACT_ATOMS: atom_id res chain seq x y z
N MET A 1 23.87 -16.78 -58.47
CA MET A 1 23.90 -15.46 -57.80
C MET A 1 22.57 -15.06 -57.18
N ILE A 2 21.42 -15.28 -57.79
CA ILE A 2 20.09 -14.95 -57.31
C ILE A 2 19.68 -15.80 -56.09
N ASP A 3 20.08 -17.07 -56.01
CA ASP A 3 19.70 -18.00 -54.94
C ASP A 3 20.43 -17.73 -53.60
N THR A 4 21.68 -17.26 -53.71
CA THR A 4 22.46 -16.86 -52.51
C THR A 4 21.90 -15.58 -51.89
N MET A 5 21.46 -14.63 -52.69
CA MET A 5 20.82 -13.39 -52.22
C MET A 5 19.50 -13.68 -51.48
N LYS A 6 18.65 -14.55 -52.01
CA LYS A 6 17.38 -14.93 -51.36
C LYS A 6 17.61 -15.61 -49.98
N LYS A 7 18.60 -16.48 -49.85
CA LYS A 7 18.96 -17.10 -48.58
C LYS A 7 19.49 -16.09 -47.56
N THR A 8 20.28 -15.12 -48.00
CA THR A 8 20.79 -14.04 -47.11
C THR A 8 19.63 -13.16 -46.56
N TRP A 9 18.67 -12.81 -47.40
CA TRP A 9 17.51 -12.02 -46.99
C TRP A 9 16.61 -12.76 -46.00
N ILE A 10 16.40 -14.05 -46.16
CA ILE A 10 15.59 -14.89 -45.24
C ILE A 10 16.29 -15.00 -43.88
N VAL A 11 17.60 -15.21 -43.84
CA VAL A 11 18.35 -15.27 -42.58
C VAL A 11 18.35 -13.92 -41.86
N THR A 12 18.51 -12.81 -42.57
CA THR A 12 18.46 -11.46 -41.98
C THR A 12 17.05 -11.14 -41.43
N LEU A 13 15.99 -11.53 -42.15
CA LEU A 13 14.60 -11.34 -41.70
C LEU A 13 14.29 -12.18 -40.46
N LEU A 14 14.77 -13.43 -40.38
CA LEU A 14 14.62 -14.27 -39.21
C LEU A 14 15.37 -13.73 -37.99
N LEU A 15 16.55 -13.15 -38.14
CA LEU A 15 17.31 -12.51 -37.08
C LEU A 15 16.63 -11.22 -36.56
N LEU A 16 16.02 -10.44 -37.45
CA LEU A 16 15.26 -9.24 -37.08
C LEU A 16 13.99 -9.55 -36.32
N VAL A 17 13.28 -10.63 -36.68
CA VAL A 17 12.07 -11.09 -35.97
C VAL A 17 12.40 -11.64 -34.58
N SER A 18 13.53 -12.32 -34.40
CA SER A 18 13.97 -12.81 -33.10
C SER A 18 14.38 -11.69 -32.11
N MET A 19 14.86 -10.55 -32.63
CA MET A 19 15.18 -9.39 -31.80
C MET A 19 13.95 -8.59 -31.36
N ALA A 20 12.83 -8.67 -32.08
CA ALA A 20 11.61 -7.91 -31.78
C ALA A 20 10.81 -8.45 -30.56
N ASN A 21 11.12 -9.65 -30.07
CA ASN A 21 10.40 -10.30 -28.97
C ASN A 21 11.24 -10.49 -27.69
N ALA A 22 12.44 -9.91 -27.63
CA ALA A 22 13.24 -9.97 -26.41
C ALA A 22 12.79 -8.88 -25.43
N GLN A 23 11.69 -9.13 -24.70
CA GLN A 23 11.35 -8.34 -23.51
C GLN A 23 12.42 -8.56 -22.45
N SER A 24 12.89 -7.47 -21.82
CA SER A 24 13.84 -7.61 -20.71
C SER A 24 13.11 -8.22 -19.49
N PRO A 25 13.78 -9.03 -18.66
CA PRO A 25 13.19 -9.56 -17.42
C PRO A 25 12.61 -8.45 -16.52
N VAL A 26 13.20 -7.27 -16.50
CA VAL A 26 12.69 -6.09 -15.79
C VAL A 26 11.35 -5.63 -16.36
N SER A 27 11.17 -5.67 -17.69
CA SER A 27 9.90 -5.31 -18.33
C SER A 27 8.78 -6.28 -17.98
N GLU A 28 9.05 -7.57 -17.90
CA GLU A 28 8.09 -8.60 -17.50
C GLU A 28 7.69 -8.43 -16.03
N MET A 29 8.64 -8.25 -15.12
CA MET A 29 8.39 -7.99 -13.71
C MET A 29 7.54 -6.72 -13.51
N LEU A 30 7.85 -5.63 -14.19
CA LEU A 30 7.06 -4.40 -14.09
C LEU A 30 5.63 -4.59 -14.61
N GLN A 31 5.43 -5.39 -15.64
CA GLN A 31 4.11 -5.72 -16.15
C GLN A 31 3.32 -6.56 -15.15
N GLU A 32 3.94 -7.57 -14.55
CA GLU A 32 3.33 -8.36 -13.48
C GLU A 32 2.91 -7.48 -12.30
N ILE A 33 3.81 -6.64 -11.79
CA ILE A 33 3.53 -5.71 -10.70
C ILE A 33 2.35 -4.79 -11.05
N SER A 34 2.32 -4.24 -12.26
CA SER A 34 1.29 -3.28 -12.68
C SER A 34 -0.10 -3.91 -12.83
N THR A 35 -0.18 -5.21 -13.08
CA THR A 35 -1.44 -5.93 -13.27
C THR A 35 -1.89 -6.75 -12.06
N ALA A 36 -1.04 -6.87 -11.03
CA ALA A 36 -1.30 -7.65 -9.82
C ALA A 36 -2.30 -7.04 -8.81
N PRO A 37 -2.49 -5.69 -8.73
CA PRO A 37 -3.48 -5.12 -7.81
C PRO A 37 -4.89 -5.61 -8.08
N SER A 38 -5.62 -5.96 -7.01
CA SER A 38 -6.99 -6.47 -7.09
C SER A 38 -7.99 -5.43 -6.60
N ALA A 39 -8.88 -5.03 -7.49
CA ALA A 39 -9.99 -4.13 -7.14
C ALA A 39 -10.89 -4.72 -6.05
N GLU A 40 -11.11 -6.04 -6.07
CA GLU A 40 -11.91 -6.74 -5.05
C GLU A 40 -11.27 -6.69 -3.66
N ARG A 41 -9.95 -6.89 -3.55
CA ARG A 41 -9.25 -6.77 -2.28
C ARG A 41 -9.27 -5.33 -1.76
N ILE A 42 -9.03 -4.36 -2.64
CA ILE A 42 -9.09 -2.94 -2.29
C ILE A 42 -10.49 -2.57 -1.80
N GLU A 43 -11.55 -2.99 -2.49
CA GLU A 43 -12.93 -2.74 -2.06
C GLU A 43 -13.22 -3.36 -0.69
N LYS A 44 -12.79 -4.60 -0.46
CA LYS A 44 -12.95 -5.28 0.83
C LYS A 44 -12.26 -4.50 1.96
N ASP A 45 -11.06 -4.02 1.73
CA ASP A 45 -10.31 -3.25 2.72
C ASP A 45 -10.94 -1.89 2.99
N ILE A 46 -11.45 -1.20 1.96
CA ILE A 46 -12.21 0.04 2.12
C ILE A 46 -13.45 -0.20 3.00
N ARG A 47 -14.22 -1.24 2.71
CA ARG A 47 -15.41 -1.59 3.48
C ARG A 47 -15.05 -1.88 4.94
N LYS A 48 -13.97 -2.63 5.18
CA LYS A 48 -13.51 -2.92 6.54
C LYS A 48 -13.09 -1.65 7.29
N LEU A 49 -12.40 -0.72 6.63
CA LEU A 49 -12.04 0.57 7.25
C LEU A 49 -13.29 1.43 7.56
N VAL A 50 -14.30 1.39 6.70
CA VAL A 50 -15.59 2.07 6.91
C VAL A 50 -16.34 1.48 8.11
N ASP A 51 -16.31 0.17 8.30
CA ASP A 51 -17.02 -0.56 9.37
C ASP A 51 -16.56 -0.17 10.78
N PHE A 52 -15.38 0.46 10.94
CA PHE A 52 -14.96 1.02 12.22
C PHE A 52 -15.76 2.26 12.63
N GLY A 53 -16.76 2.67 11.87
CA GLY A 53 -17.69 3.77 12.14
C GLY A 53 -17.05 5.14 12.08
N THR A 54 -16.08 5.41 12.92
CA THR A 54 -15.21 6.60 12.86
C THR A 54 -13.75 6.19 13.02
N ARG A 55 -12.87 6.87 12.31
CA ARG A 55 -11.42 6.77 12.51
C ARG A 55 -10.82 8.13 12.87
N HIS A 56 -11.65 9.00 13.46
CA HIS A 56 -11.17 10.31 13.89
C HIS A 56 -9.98 10.17 14.84
N THR A 57 -8.96 11.00 14.68
CA THR A 57 -7.71 10.96 15.47
C THR A 57 -7.94 10.94 16.99
N LEU A 58 -9.00 11.62 17.48
CA LEU A 58 -9.40 11.67 18.89
C LEU A 58 -10.45 10.62 19.29
N SER A 59 -10.84 9.71 18.38
CA SER A 59 -11.81 8.66 18.67
C SER A 59 -11.24 7.59 19.58
N ASP A 60 -12.05 6.57 19.88
CA ASP A 60 -11.69 5.47 20.75
C ASP A 60 -10.42 4.74 20.29
N THR A 61 -9.52 4.49 21.22
CA THR A 61 -8.26 3.77 21.00
C THR A 61 -8.25 2.37 21.63
N VAL A 62 -9.28 2.00 22.42
CA VAL A 62 -9.35 0.77 23.20
C VAL A 62 -10.28 -0.27 22.54
N SER A 63 -11.44 0.17 22.05
CA SER A 63 -12.42 -0.71 21.39
C SER A 63 -11.78 -1.54 20.27
N GLU A 64 -12.16 -2.81 20.18
CA GLU A 64 -11.73 -3.71 19.09
C GLU A 64 -12.53 -3.52 17.80
N GLU A 65 -13.71 -2.91 17.90
CA GLU A 65 -14.67 -2.84 16.78
C GLU A 65 -14.82 -1.43 16.21
N ARG A 66 -14.47 -0.38 16.98
CA ARG A 66 -14.73 1.01 16.60
C ARG A 66 -13.55 1.93 16.91
N GLY A 67 -13.43 2.98 16.12
CA GLY A 67 -12.47 4.06 16.36
C GLY A 67 -11.10 3.83 15.74
N ILE A 68 -10.25 4.84 15.92
CA ILE A 68 -8.91 4.86 15.32
C ILE A 68 -8.01 3.73 15.86
N GLY A 69 -8.23 3.29 17.12
CA GLY A 69 -7.47 2.19 17.70
C GLY A 69 -7.75 0.86 17.02
N ALA A 70 -9.02 0.54 16.78
CA ALA A 70 -9.44 -0.67 16.06
C ALA A 70 -8.87 -0.69 14.64
N ALA A 71 -8.97 0.44 13.93
CA ALA A 71 -8.42 0.56 12.58
C ALA A 71 -6.89 0.35 12.54
N ARG A 72 -6.14 0.94 13.48
CA ARG A 72 -4.69 0.75 13.58
C ARG A 72 -4.31 -0.72 13.79
N ARG A 73 -4.97 -1.40 14.72
CA ARG A 73 -4.72 -2.83 14.99
C ARG A 73 -5.03 -3.70 13.78
N TRP A 74 -6.14 -3.42 13.10
CA TRP A 74 -6.48 -4.16 11.89
C TRP A 74 -5.44 -3.95 10.78
N ILE A 75 -5.00 -2.71 10.51
CA ILE A 75 -3.96 -2.44 9.51
C ILE A 75 -2.65 -3.16 9.88
N THR A 76 -2.27 -3.13 11.17
CA THR A 76 -1.09 -3.87 11.63
C THR A 76 -1.23 -5.34 11.35
N SER A 77 -2.39 -5.96 11.67
CA SER A 77 -2.64 -7.37 11.40
C SER A 77 -2.62 -7.72 9.90
N GLU A 78 -3.02 -6.79 9.02
CA GLU A 78 -2.90 -6.99 7.56
C GLU A 78 -1.44 -6.98 7.11
N PHE A 79 -0.62 -6.06 7.62
CA PHE A 79 0.82 -6.05 7.31
C PHE A 79 1.55 -7.25 7.89
N ASP A 80 1.22 -7.69 9.12
CA ASP A 80 1.77 -8.91 9.71
C ASP A 80 1.42 -10.13 8.86
N ARG A 81 0.17 -10.25 8.42
CA ARG A 81 -0.27 -11.34 7.53
C ARG A 81 0.45 -11.34 6.18
N ILE A 82 0.72 -10.15 5.62
CA ILE A 82 1.52 -10.02 4.39
C ILE A 82 2.95 -10.47 4.68
N SER A 83 3.53 -10.04 5.79
CA SER A 83 4.87 -10.42 6.22
C SER A 83 5.02 -11.93 6.38
N ASP A 84 4.07 -12.59 7.01
CA ASP A 84 4.05 -14.05 7.16
C ASP A 84 4.07 -14.77 5.79
N GLN A 85 3.34 -14.22 4.80
CA GLN A 85 3.26 -14.81 3.47
C GLN A 85 4.56 -14.68 2.64
N CYS A 86 5.40 -13.73 2.98
CA CYS A 86 6.70 -13.51 2.32
C CYS A 86 7.91 -13.95 3.17
N GLY A 87 7.69 -14.75 4.21
CA GLY A 87 8.78 -15.23 5.07
C GLY A 87 9.34 -14.18 6.02
N ASN A 88 8.47 -13.33 6.59
CA ASN A 88 8.78 -12.22 7.48
C ASN A 88 9.56 -11.10 6.80
N CYS A 89 9.19 -10.76 5.56
CA CYS A 89 9.88 -9.76 4.77
C CYS A 89 9.58 -8.31 5.18
N LEU A 90 8.53 -8.06 5.98
CA LEU A 90 8.16 -6.74 6.46
C LEU A 90 8.51 -6.57 7.94
N GLU A 91 9.14 -5.48 8.28
CA GLU A 91 9.28 -4.99 9.65
C GLU A 91 8.09 -4.09 9.96
N VAL A 92 7.17 -4.53 10.83
CA VAL A 92 5.93 -3.83 11.15
C VAL A 92 6.00 -3.24 12.56
N PHE A 93 5.73 -1.95 12.70
CA PHE A 93 5.77 -1.27 14.01
C PHE A 93 4.91 -0.02 14.06
N TYR A 94 4.69 0.50 15.28
CA TYR A 94 4.09 1.80 15.50
C TYR A 94 5.15 2.88 15.67
N HIS A 95 5.08 3.92 14.84
CA HIS A 95 5.76 5.18 15.09
C HIS A 95 4.79 6.17 15.73
N SER A 96 5.16 6.81 16.83
CA SER A 96 4.24 7.69 17.53
C SER A 96 4.91 8.92 18.14
N ALA A 97 4.15 10.02 18.20
CA ALA A 97 4.52 11.26 18.86
C ALA A 97 3.35 11.79 19.70
N MET A 98 3.67 12.53 20.76
CA MET A 98 2.67 13.28 21.52
C MET A 98 2.45 14.65 20.86
N GLU A 99 1.21 14.92 20.49
CA GLU A 99 0.78 16.23 20.02
C GLU A 99 0.04 16.94 21.17
N PRO A 100 0.52 18.12 21.59
CA PRO A 100 -0.14 18.87 22.66
C PRO A 100 -1.49 19.41 22.18
N LYS A 101 -2.38 19.60 23.14
CA LYS A 101 -3.65 20.32 22.94
C LYS A 101 -3.44 21.64 22.21
N ASN A 102 -4.28 21.92 21.24
CA ASN A 102 -4.31 23.20 20.54
C ASN A 102 -5.76 23.68 20.32
N ASP A 103 -5.92 24.95 19.95
CA ASP A 103 -7.24 25.58 19.80
C ASP A 103 -7.93 25.26 18.46
N ARG A 104 -7.34 24.38 17.65
CA ARG A 104 -7.87 24.05 16.30
C ARG A 104 -8.61 22.69 16.32
N ARG A 105 -7.86 21.59 16.42
CA ARG A 105 -8.39 20.23 16.20
C ARG A 105 -7.98 19.24 17.31
N ILE A 106 -6.95 19.54 18.05
CA ILE A 106 -6.44 18.66 19.12
C ILE A 106 -6.94 19.22 20.45
N THR A 107 -8.09 18.74 20.89
CA THR A 107 -8.79 19.25 22.08
C THR A 107 -8.20 18.74 23.40
N ARG A 108 -7.28 17.79 23.35
CA ARG A 108 -6.51 17.24 24.48
C ARG A 108 -5.16 16.75 24.00
N ASP A 109 -4.18 16.65 24.89
CA ASP A 109 -2.91 16.01 24.57
C ASP A 109 -3.17 14.62 23.98
N THR A 110 -2.64 14.37 22.79
CA THR A 110 -3.02 13.21 21.99
C THR A 110 -1.80 12.50 21.44
N LYS A 111 -1.72 11.19 21.65
CA LYS A 111 -0.72 10.35 21.01
C LYS A 111 -1.13 10.08 19.57
N ILE A 112 -0.43 10.70 18.64
CA ILE A 112 -0.55 10.41 17.21
C ILE A 112 0.26 9.15 16.92
N VAL A 113 -0.35 8.20 16.21
CA VAL A 113 0.27 6.90 15.92
C VAL A 113 0.13 6.57 14.45
N ASN A 114 1.25 6.30 13.79
CA ASN A 114 1.32 5.75 12.44
C ASN A 114 1.64 4.26 12.50
N VAL A 115 1.03 3.48 11.63
CA VAL A 115 1.43 2.10 11.35
C VAL A 115 2.47 2.13 10.25
N VAL A 116 3.62 1.54 10.46
CA VAL A 116 4.73 1.52 9.51
C VAL A 116 5.07 0.07 9.18
N ALA A 117 5.23 -0.21 7.89
CA ALA A 117 5.75 -1.48 7.40
C ALA A 117 6.92 -1.20 6.46
N ILE A 118 8.06 -1.80 6.70
CA ILE A 118 9.29 -1.62 5.92
C ILE A 118 9.68 -2.93 5.27
N GLN A 119 9.76 -2.95 3.94
CA GLN A 119 10.48 -3.96 3.19
C GLN A 119 11.88 -3.44 2.88
N ARG A 120 12.90 -4.16 3.31
CA ARG A 120 14.29 -3.75 3.07
C ARG A 120 14.72 -4.17 1.68
N GLY A 121 15.23 -3.21 0.89
CA GLY A 121 15.85 -3.51 -0.40
C GLY A 121 17.22 -4.18 -0.24
N SER A 122 17.57 -5.05 -1.16
CA SER A 122 18.86 -5.74 -1.20
C SER A 122 19.89 -5.05 -2.08
N VAL A 123 19.45 -4.30 -3.10
CA VAL A 123 20.33 -3.66 -4.11
C VAL A 123 20.76 -2.26 -3.67
N PHE A 124 19.82 -1.47 -3.15
CA PHE A 124 20.06 -0.10 -2.68
C PHE A 124 19.46 0.13 -1.28
N PRO A 125 20.00 -0.49 -0.22
CA PRO A 125 19.38 -0.50 1.11
C PRO A 125 19.24 0.89 1.75
N ASP A 126 19.99 1.88 1.28
CA ASP A 126 19.93 3.26 1.75
C ASP A 126 18.98 4.17 0.96
N ARG A 127 18.25 3.60 -0.02
CA ARG A 127 17.25 4.33 -0.79
C ARG A 127 15.85 3.94 -0.33
N TYR A 128 14.99 4.94 -0.17
CA TYR A 128 13.61 4.74 0.30
C TYR A 128 12.61 5.21 -0.74
N VAL A 129 11.58 4.41 -0.94
CA VAL A 129 10.34 4.79 -1.60
C VAL A 129 9.25 4.70 -0.56
N ILE A 130 8.50 5.79 -0.34
CA ILE A 130 7.44 5.85 0.67
C ILE A 130 6.10 5.89 -0.04
N MET A 131 5.21 4.97 0.34
CA MET A 131 3.78 5.03 0.04
C MET A 131 3.02 5.28 1.33
N SER A 132 2.00 6.13 1.31
CA SER A 132 1.21 6.43 2.49
C SER A 132 -0.27 6.58 2.14
N GLY A 133 -1.13 6.32 3.12
CA GLY A 133 -2.55 6.62 3.11
C GLY A 133 -2.95 7.14 4.48
N ASP A 134 -3.85 8.13 4.53
CA ASP A 134 -4.33 8.66 5.80
C ASP A 134 -5.32 7.68 6.41
N ILE A 135 -5.03 7.26 7.64
CA ILE A 135 -5.89 6.30 8.34
C ILE A 135 -7.13 6.99 8.93
N ASP A 136 -7.00 8.26 9.30
CA ASP A 136 -8.09 8.97 9.97
C ASP A 136 -9.23 9.36 9.03
N SER A 137 -10.37 9.62 9.63
CA SER A 137 -11.57 10.14 8.97
C SER A 137 -12.29 11.11 9.88
N ARG A 138 -13.05 12.04 9.32
CA ARG A 138 -13.82 13.00 10.10
C ARG A 138 -15.10 13.45 9.41
N VAL A 139 -16.05 13.92 10.17
CA VAL A 139 -17.17 14.73 9.67
C VAL A 139 -16.74 16.18 9.48
N SER A 140 -17.64 17.05 8.95
CA SER A 140 -17.33 18.46 8.71
C SER A 140 -16.91 19.22 9.96
N ASP A 141 -17.49 18.90 11.12
CA ASP A 141 -17.03 19.41 12.42
C ASP A 141 -15.78 18.64 12.85
N ALA A 142 -14.65 19.29 12.78
CA ALA A 142 -13.34 18.71 13.12
C ALA A 142 -13.15 18.36 14.61
N ASN A 143 -14.07 18.77 15.49
CA ASN A 143 -14.06 18.41 16.90
C ASN A 143 -15.04 17.29 17.27
N ASN A 144 -15.85 16.87 16.31
CA ASN A 144 -16.76 15.75 16.49
C ASN A 144 -16.06 14.42 16.21
N TYR A 145 -15.52 13.80 17.25
CA TYR A 145 -14.79 12.53 17.19
C TYR A 145 -15.65 11.31 17.55
N THR A 146 -16.96 11.48 17.73
CA THR A 146 -17.88 10.42 18.16
C THR A 146 -18.84 9.97 17.08
N SER A 147 -19.31 10.88 16.21
CA SER A 147 -20.20 10.55 15.11
C SER A 147 -19.53 9.67 14.06
N ASP A 148 -20.35 8.88 13.37
CA ASP A 148 -19.87 8.09 12.25
C ASP A 148 -19.28 8.99 11.16
N SER A 149 -18.09 8.63 10.73
CA SER A 149 -17.35 9.29 9.67
C SER A 149 -16.70 8.20 8.80
N PRO A 150 -17.46 7.60 7.88
CA PRO A 150 -17.00 6.42 7.13
C PRO A 150 -15.73 6.68 6.31
N GLY A 151 -15.56 7.88 5.77
CA GLY A 151 -14.34 8.29 5.07
C GLY A 151 -13.85 7.27 4.04
N ALA A 152 -14.77 6.73 3.20
CA ALA A 152 -14.43 5.69 2.24
C ALA A 152 -13.43 6.21 1.18
N ASN A 153 -13.73 7.38 0.61
CA ASN A 153 -12.87 8.03 -0.37
C ASN A 153 -11.75 8.84 0.29
N ASP A 154 -12.04 9.50 1.40
CA ASP A 154 -11.08 10.27 2.19
C ASP A 154 -10.97 9.67 3.62
N ASN A 155 -9.94 8.81 3.90
CA ASN A 155 -8.99 8.29 2.91
C ASN A 155 -8.82 6.76 3.07
N ALA A 156 -9.91 6.00 3.32
CA ALA A 156 -9.85 4.53 3.34
C ALA A 156 -9.35 3.96 1.99
N SER A 157 -9.65 4.64 0.87
CA SER A 157 -9.18 4.24 -0.45
C SER A 157 -7.67 4.33 -0.60
N GLY A 158 -7.04 5.40 -0.12
CA GLY A 158 -5.58 5.55 -0.13
C GLY A 158 -4.91 4.54 0.80
N MET A 159 -5.51 4.28 1.97
CA MET A 159 -5.02 3.27 2.90
C MET A 159 -5.11 1.86 2.32
N ALA A 160 -6.24 1.50 1.71
CA ALA A 160 -6.42 0.21 1.04
C ALA A 160 -5.44 0.03 -0.14
N GLY A 161 -5.20 1.10 -0.91
CA GLY A 161 -4.18 1.11 -1.97
C GLY A 161 -2.77 0.86 -1.43
N THR A 162 -2.43 1.44 -0.28
CA THR A 162 -1.14 1.24 0.38
C THR A 162 -0.97 -0.21 0.87
N ILE A 163 -2.02 -0.79 1.47
CA ILE A 163 -2.01 -2.20 1.89
C ILE A 163 -1.90 -3.12 0.67
N GLU A 164 -2.62 -2.83 -0.40
CA GLU A 164 -2.56 -3.64 -1.63
C GLU A 164 -1.17 -3.54 -2.28
N ALA A 165 -0.53 -2.38 -2.27
CA ALA A 165 0.84 -2.24 -2.73
C ALA A 165 1.80 -3.12 -1.93
N ALA A 166 1.67 -3.18 -0.60
CA ALA A 166 2.45 -4.09 0.22
C ALA A 166 2.22 -5.55 -0.15
N ARG A 167 0.97 -5.98 -0.42
CA ARG A 167 0.64 -7.36 -0.86
C ARG A 167 1.27 -7.72 -2.19
N VAL A 168 1.39 -6.76 -3.10
CA VAL A 168 2.00 -7.00 -4.41
C VAL A 168 3.51 -6.97 -4.31
N LEU A 169 4.06 -5.91 -3.71
CA LEU A 169 5.51 -5.65 -3.72
C LEU A 169 6.29 -6.60 -2.81
N SER A 170 5.67 -7.11 -1.73
CA SER A 170 6.31 -8.07 -0.83
C SER A 170 6.75 -9.40 -1.49
N LYS A 171 6.33 -9.64 -2.72
CA LYS A 171 6.70 -10.84 -3.51
C LYS A 171 8.00 -10.66 -4.31
N TYR A 172 8.58 -9.48 -4.29
CA TYR A 172 9.75 -9.13 -5.10
C TYR A 172 10.88 -8.61 -4.21
N ASP A 173 12.10 -8.91 -4.61
CA ASP A 173 13.31 -8.33 -4.03
C ASP A 173 13.72 -7.08 -4.85
N PHE A 174 14.13 -6.01 -4.17
CA PHE A 174 14.52 -4.73 -4.77
C PHE A 174 15.94 -4.32 -4.41
#